data_82fc198ac7d70a529f2a69c051f5e8e4
#
_entry.id   82fc198ac7d70a529f2a69c051f5e8e4
#
_cell.length_a   1.000
_cell.length_b   1.000
_cell.length_c   1.000
_cell.angle_alpha   90.00
_cell.angle_beta   90.00
_cell.angle_gamma   90.00
#
_symmetry.space_group_name_H-M   'P 1'
#
loop_
_entity.id
_entity.type
_entity.pdbx_description
1 polymer ?
#
loop_
_entity_poly.entity_id
_entity_poly.type
_entity_poly.pdbx_seq_one_letter_code
_entity_poly.pdbx_strand_id
1 'polypeptide(L)'
;MKRILFYLCFTCFFYQVFSQSHNLPWKNGALQISSNSRYLQHTNGSPFFWLGDTGWLLPERLNRDEAEYYLEQCKQAGFNVVQVQTINGVPAMNFYGQSSMPDGFDFSNINRPGIYGYWDHMDFIIDAAARRGIYIGMVCIWGGLVKSGKMNVEEAKAYGT
;
A
#
# COMPACT_ATOMS: atom_id res chain seq x y z
N MET A 1 22.11 18.05 66.55
CA MET A 1 21.18 18.33 65.44
C MET A 1 21.87 17.95 64.14
N LYS A 2 21.59 16.75 63.57
CA LYS A 2 22.20 16.26 62.33
C LYS A 2 21.23 16.58 61.18
N ARG A 3 21.68 17.40 60.19
CA ARG A 3 20.95 17.71 58.97
C ARG A 3 21.18 16.57 57.99
N ILE A 4 20.11 15.84 57.69
CA ILE A 4 20.10 14.82 56.62
C ILE A 4 19.78 15.55 55.32
N LEU A 5 20.76 15.56 54.40
CA LEU A 5 20.61 16.08 53.03
C LEU A 5 20.05 15.00 52.16
N PHE A 6 18.79 15.16 51.71
CA PHE A 6 18.15 14.26 50.76
C PHE A 6 18.61 14.64 49.34
N TYR A 7 19.45 13.80 48.73
CA TYR A 7 19.74 13.91 47.28
C TYR A 7 18.62 13.24 46.49
N LEU A 8 17.81 14.08 45.86
CA LEU A 8 16.85 13.62 44.87
C LEU A 8 17.60 13.32 43.56
N CYS A 9 17.86 12.03 43.30
CA CYS A 9 18.35 11.60 41.99
C CYS A 9 17.20 11.69 40.98
N PHE A 10 17.21 12.77 40.21
CA PHE A 10 16.33 12.94 39.07
C PHE A 10 16.91 12.13 37.90
N THR A 11 16.51 10.87 37.78
CA THR A 11 16.83 10.05 36.62
C THR A 11 15.94 10.51 35.44
N CYS A 12 16.49 11.40 34.61
CA CYS A 12 15.92 11.68 33.29
C CYS A 12 15.96 10.41 32.44
N PHE A 13 14.85 9.73 32.36
CA PHE A 13 14.61 8.73 31.31
C PHE A 13 14.55 9.48 29.98
N PHE A 14 15.65 9.48 29.26
CA PHE A 14 15.67 9.82 27.85
C PHE A 14 14.91 8.71 27.12
N TYR A 15 13.62 8.93 26.84
CA TYR A 15 12.93 8.20 25.81
C TYR A 15 13.62 8.55 24.49
N GLN A 16 14.51 7.68 24.05
CA GLN A 16 14.93 7.71 22.65
C GLN A 16 13.71 7.33 21.83
N VAL A 17 13.03 8.35 21.30
CA VAL A 17 12.09 8.18 20.21
C VAL A 17 12.95 7.72 19.05
N PHE A 18 13.04 6.40 18.86
CA PHE A 18 13.53 5.82 17.62
C PHE A 18 12.55 6.29 16.53
N SER A 19 12.90 7.39 15.88
CA SER A 19 12.34 7.71 14.58
C SER A 19 12.69 6.52 13.69
N GLN A 20 11.74 5.61 13.51
CA GLN A 20 11.86 4.60 12.47
C GLN A 20 11.94 5.39 11.16
N SER A 21 13.15 5.55 10.64
CA SER A 21 13.31 6.00 9.26
C SER A 21 12.66 4.92 8.40
N HIS A 22 11.41 5.17 8.02
CA HIS A 22 10.70 4.27 7.11
C HIS A 22 11.55 4.18 5.85
N ASN A 23 12.03 2.99 5.55
CA ASN A 23 12.77 2.67 4.33
C ASN A 23 11.77 2.65 3.17
N LEU A 24 11.20 3.83 2.85
CA LEU A 24 10.25 3.97 1.76
C LEU A 24 10.86 3.38 0.48
N PRO A 25 10.08 2.64 -0.32
CA PRO A 25 10.60 1.96 -1.50
C PRO A 25 11.18 2.95 -2.53
N TRP A 26 10.69 4.20 -2.54
CA TRP A 26 11.17 5.28 -3.41
C TRP A 26 12.28 6.15 -2.80
N LYS A 27 12.94 5.75 -1.72
CA LYS A 27 14.04 6.51 -1.10
C LYS A 27 15.20 6.85 -2.05
N ASN A 28 15.37 6.04 -3.09
CA ASN A 28 16.37 6.23 -4.14
C ASN A 28 15.79 6.95 -5.39
N GLY A 29 14.61 7.53 -5.26
CA GLY A 29 13.84 8.15 -6.32
C GLY A 29 12.85 7.23 -6.99
N ALA A 30 12.06 7.77 -7.92
CA ALA A 30 11.08 7.00 -8.69
C ALA A 30 11.74 5.91 -9.54
N LEU A 31 10.97 4.88 -9.89
CA LEU A 31 11.42 3.86 -10.83
C LEU A 31 11.34 4.38 -12.27
N GLN A 32 12.35 4.06 -13.05
CA GLN A 32 12.43 4.38 -14.48
C GLN A 32 13.08 3.23 -15.24
N ILE A 33 12.90 3.23 -16.55
CA ILE A 33 13.59 2.29 -17.44
C ILE A 33 15.05 2.76 -17.57
N SER A 34 16.00 1.81 -17.48
CA SER A 34 17.42 2.08 -17.70
C SER A 34 17.69 2.61 -19.13
N SER A 35 18.79 3.33 -19.31
CA SER A 35 19.16 3.93 -20.61
C SER A 35 19.28 2.90 -21.75
N ASN A 36 19.63 1.64 -21.44
CA ASN A 36 19.69 0.55 -22.40
C ASN A 36 18.39 -0.24 -22.53
N SER A 37 17.29 0.20 -21.88
CA SER A 37 15.94 -0.37 -21.91
C SER A 37 15.86 -1.84 -21.45
N ARG A 38 16.80 -2.31 -20.63
CA ARG A 38 16.88 -3.74 -20.24
C ARG A 38 16.43 -4.03 -18.83
N TYR A 39 16.39 -3.04 -17.94
CA TYR A 39 16.03 -3.22 -16.53
C TYR A 39 15.41 -1.93 -15.94
N LEU A 40 14.82 -2.07 -14.79
CA LEU A 40 14.35 -0.93 -14.01
C LEU A 40 15.47 -0.41 -13.11
N GLN A 41 15.51 0.90 -12.92
CA GLN A 41 16.40 1.56 -11.99
C GLN A 41 15.68 2.70 -11.29
N HIS A 42 16.19 3.13 -10.15
CA HIS A 42 15.76 4.38 -9.52
C HIS A 42 16.33 5.60 -10.27
N THR A 43 15.73 6.77 -10.07
CA THR A 43 16.22 8.01 -10.70
C THR A 43 17.63 8.39 -10.26
N ASN A 44 18.13 7.90 -9.12
CA ASN A 44 19.52 8.06 -8.71
C ASN A 44 20.49 7.09 -9.42
N GLY A 45 19.99 6.26 -10.35
CA GLY A 45 20.79 5.30 -11.13
C GLY A 45 20.99 3.93 -10.49
N SER A 46 20.55 3.70 -9.24
CA SER A 46 20.69 2.38 -8.61
C SER A 46 19.74 1.37 -9.26
N PRO A 47 20.23 0.16 -9.64
CA PRO A 47 19.39 -0.86 -10.25
C PRO A 47 18.26 -1.30 -9.31
N PHE A 48 17.10 -1.62 -9.90
CA PHE A 48 15.96 -2.18 -9.19
C PHE A 48 15.66 -3.57 -9.74
N PHE A 49 15.80 -4.59 -8.88
CA PHE A 49 15.42 -5.95 -9.20
C PHE A 49 14.00 -6.19 -8.70
N TRP A 50 13.06 -6.44 -9.62
CA TRP A 50 11.68 -6.74 -9.27
C TRP A 50 11.57 -8.16 -8.71
N LEU A 51 11.51 -8.30 -7.40
CA LEU A 51 11.22 -9.55 -6.71
C LEU A 51 9.84 -9.44 -6.09
N GLY A 52 8.84 -10.02 -6.76
CA GLY A 52 7.43 -9.82 -6.41
C GLY A 52 6.72 -11.08 -5.94
N ASP A 53 5.77 -10.87 -5.03
CA ASP A 53 4.73 -11.83 -4.69
C ASP A 53 3.38 -11.38 -5.28
N THR A 54 2.41 -12.30 -5.34
CA THR A 54 1.07 -12.05 -5.90
C THR A 54 -0.01 -12.14 -4.83
N GLY A 55 -0.34 -10.98 -4.27
CA GLY A 55 -1.44 -10.80 -3.33
C GLY A 55 -2.75 -10.36 -4.02
N TRP A 56 -3.19 -11.09 -5.07
CA TRP A 56 -4.27 -10.66 -5.98
C TRP A 56 -5.48 -10.07 -5.28
N LEU A 57 -6.02 -10.75 -4.29
CA LEU A 57 -7.28 -10.41 -3.62
C LEU A 57 -7.07 -9.79 -2.23
N LEU A 58 -5.89 -9.23 -1.98
CA LEU A 58 -5.50 -8.71 -0.67
C LEU A 58 -6.54 -7.71 -0.11
N PRO A 59 -7.04 -6.69 -0.88
CA PRO A 59 -8.04 -5.75 -0.36
C PRO A 59 -9.39 -6.39 -0.09
N GLU A 60 -9.73 -7.45 -0.80
CA GLU A 60 -11.04 -8.12 -0.70
C GLU A 60 -11.09 -9.15 0.41
N ARG A 61 -9.95 -9.76 0.75
CA ARG A 61 -9.88 -10.96 1.59
C ARG A 61 -9.27 -10.72 2.97
N LEU A 62 -8.43 -9.72 3.12
CA LEU A 62 -7.71 -9.48 4.36
C LEU A 62 -8.19 -8.20 5.05
N ASN A 63 -8.38 -8.27 6.38
CA ASN A 63 -8.53 -7.08 7.20
C ASN A 63 -7.18 -6.36 7.37
N ARG A 64 -7.17 -5.25 8.12
CA ARG A 64 -5.97 -4.44 8.31
C ARG A 64 -4.83 -5.20 8.98
N ASP A 65 -5.12 -5.96 10.02
CA ASP A 65 -4.11 -6.70 10.79
C ASP A 65 -3.54 -7.87 9.96
N GLU A 66 -4.39 -8.58 9.25
CA GLU A 66 -4.00 -9.66 8.35
C GLU A 66 -3.17 -9.14 7.16
N ALA A 67 -3.55 -7.99 6.60
CA ALA A 67 -2.79 -7.34 5.52
C ALA A 67 -1.40 -6.91 6.01
N GLU A 68 -1.30 -6.31 7.20
CA GLU A 68 -0.01 -5.96 7.81
C GLU A 68 0.85 -7.20 8.08
N TYR A 69 0.26 -8.27 8.59
CA TYR A 69 0.96 -9.54 8.82
C TYR A 69 1.50 -10.11 7.51
N TYR A 70 0.68 -10.19 6.47
CA TYR A 70 1.08 -10.68 5.15
C TYR A 70 2.25 -9.86 4.57
N LEU A 71 2.14 -8.53 4.59
CA LEU A 71 3.18 -7.64 4.10
C LEU A 71 4.49 -7.75 4.91
N GLU A 72 4.39 -8.01 6.22
CA GLU A 72 5.58 -8.28 7.04
C GLU A 72 6.26 -9.59 6.64
N GLN A 73 5.49 -10.65 6.33
CA GLN A 73 6.05 -11.91 5.82
C GLN A 73 6.71 -11.70 4.45
N CYS A 74 6.11 -10.92 3.55
CA CYS A 74 6.71 -10.56 2.27
C CYS A 74 8.05 -9.84 2.46
N LYS A 75 8.12 -8.87 3.38
CA LYS A 75 9.36 -8.16 3.71
C LYS A 75 10.43 -9.11 4.24
N GLN A 76 10.08 -10.01 5.17
CA GLN A 76 11.02 -10.99 5.75
C GLN A 76 11.53 -11.98 4.69
N ALA A 77 10.70 -12.33 3.72
CA ALA A 77 11.08 -13.16 2.57
C ALA A 77 11.91 -12.40 1.52
N GLY A 78 12.09 -11.08 1.67
CA GLY A 78 12.90 -10.25 0.78
C GLY A 78 12.15 -9.72 -0.44
N PHE A 79 10.83 -9.89 -0.52
CA PHE A 79 10.02 -9.29 -1.59
C PHE A 79 10.03 -7.76 -1.49
N ASN A 80 10.14 -7.11 -2.65
CA ASN A 80 10.13 -5.65 -2.77
C ASN A 80 8.94 -5.13 -3.60
N VAL A 81 8.13 -6.05 -4.14
CA VAL A 81 6.87 -5.74 -4.82
C VAL A 81 5.82 -6.76 -4.39
N VAL A 82 4.59 -6.31 -4.21
CA VAL A 82 3.41 -7.19 -4.11
C VAL A 82 2.43 -6.76 -5.19
N GLN A 83 2.10 -7.66 -6.10
CA GLN A 83 1.08 -7.40 -7.12
C GLN A 83 -0.30 -7.59 -6.52
N VAL A 84 -1.15 -6.57 -6.66
CA VAL A 84 -2.50 -6.54 -6.12
C VAL A 84 -3.48 -6.20 -7.25
N GLN A 85 -4.58 -6.91 -7.32
CA GLN A 85 -5.68 -6.57 -8.18
C GLN A 85 -6.47 -5.43 -7.56
N THR A 86 -6.60 -4.31 -8.27
CA THR A 86 -7.30 -3.13 -7.75
C THR A 86 -8.79 -3.42 -7.58
N ILE A 87 -9.41 -4.03 -8.57
CA ILE A 87 -10.78 -4.56 -8.50
C ILE A 87 -10.86 -5.92 -9.19
N ASN A 88 -11.44 -6.92 -8.52
CA ASN A 88 -11.64 -8.26 -9.07
C ASN A 88 -13.02 -8.43 -9.70
N GLY A 89 -13.92 -7.52 -9.45
CA GLY A 89 -15.30 -7.52 -9.95
C GLY A 89 -15.77 -6.11 -10.27
N VAL A 90 -16.92 -6.00 -10.92
CA VAL A 90 -17.58 -4.73 -11.20
C VAL A 90 -19.00 -4.82 -10.63
N PRO A 91 -19.21 -4.26 -9.42
CA PRO A 91 -18.23 -3.75 -8.46
C PRO A 91 -17.49 -4.88 -7.73
N ALA A 92 -16.32 -4.55 -7.13
CA ALA A 92 -15.65 -5.38 -6.14
C ALA A 92 -16.06 -4.94 -4.72
N MET A 93 -15.94 -5.86 -3.74
CA MET A 93 -16.21 -5.55 -2.32
C MET A 93 -14.92 -5.77 -1.53
N ASN A 94 -14.55 -4.84 -0.63
CA ASN A 94 -13.44 -5.07 0.27
C ASN A 94 -13.83 -6.03 1.42
N PHE A 95 -12.85 -6.39 2.26
CA PHE A 95 -13.08 -7.25 3.44
C PHE A 95 -14.22 -6.74 4.34
N TYR A 96 -14.41 -5.43 4.43
CA TYR A 96 -15.44 -4.80 5.27
C TYR A 96 -16.79 -4.64 4.57
N GLY A 97 -16.98 -5.23 3.39
CA GLY A 97 -18.22 -5.18 2.63
C GLY A 97 -18.50 -3.83 1.95
N GLN A 98 -17.46 -3.00 1.77
CA GLN A 98 -17.61 -1.73 1.07
C GLN A 98 -17.31 -1.88 -0.41
N SER A 99 -18.17 -1.29 -1.25
CA SER A 99 -18.07 -1.36 -2.71
C SER A 99 -16.93 -0.48 -3.24
N SER A 100 -16.22 -0.99 -4.25
CA SER A 100 -15.29 -0.20 -5.06
C SER A 100 -15.97 0.87 -5.91
N MET A 101 -17.27 0.71 -6.13
CA MET A 101 -18.12 1.58 -6.97
C MET A 101 -19.44 1.88 -6.25
N PRO A 102 -19.40 2.69 -5.16
CA PRO A 102 -20.57 2.95 -4.33
C PRO A 102 -21.70 3.66 -5.10
N ASP A 103 -21.33 4.44 -6.11
CA ASP A 103 -22.26 5.18 -7.00
C ASP A 103 -22.15 4.70 -8.46
N GLY A 104 -21.88 3.40 -8.66
CA GLY A 104 -21.65 2.83 -9.99
C GLY A 104 -20.35 3.34 -10.60
N PHE A 105 -20.38 3.81 -11.84
CA PHE A 105 -19.22 4.37 -12.54
C PHE A 105 -19.00 5.87 -12.32
N ASP A 106 -19.67 6.47 -11.33
CA ASP A 106 -19.33 7.82 -10.86
C ASP A 106 -18.25 7.73 -9.78
N PHE A 107 -17.02 8.06 -10.14
CA PHE A 107 -15.87 8.06 -9.24
C PHE A 107 -15.63 9.41 -8.56
N SER A 108 -16.48 10.40 -8.76
CA SER A 108 -16.32 11.74 -8.17
C SER A 108 -16.45 11.74 -6.64
N ASN A 109 -17.05 10.73 -6.05
CA ASN A 109 -17.34 10.64 -4.61
C ASN A 109 -17.00 9.26 -4.01
N ILE A 110 -15.82 8.75 -4.35
CA ILE A 110 -15.34 7.44 -3.86
C ILE A 110 -14.96 7.47 -2.38
N ASN A 111 -14.51 8.62 -1.88
CA ASN A 111 -14.14 8.83 -0.47
C ASN A 111 -15.31 9.48 0.27
N ARG A 112 -16.00 8.71 1.11
CA ARG A 112 -17.16 9.16 1.87
C ARG A 112 -16.75 9.50 3.30
N PRO A 113 -16.91 10.75 3.75
CA PRO A 113 -16.54 11.14 5.11
C PRO A 113 -17.19 10.25 6.17
N GLY A 114 -16.38 9.76 7.11
CA GLY A 114 -16.83 8.92 8.22
C GLY A 114 -17.10 7.45 7.88
N ILE A 115 -16.87 7.04 6.63
CA ILE A 115 -16.96 5.63 6.19
C ILE A 115 -15.56 5.16 5.81
N TYR A 116 -15.13 4.02 6.36
CA TYR A 116 -13.92 3.34 5.91
C TYR A 116 -14.25 2.53 4.66
N GLY A 117 -14.13 3.17 3.49
CA GLY A 117 -14.54 2.63 2.21
C GLY A 117 -13.55 1.65 1.58
N TYR A 118 -13.85 1.25 0.34
CA TYR A 118 -12.98 0.36 -0.45
C TYR A 118 -11.61 0.99 -0.69
N TRP A 119 -11.59 2.24 -1.10
CA TRP A 119 -10.38 2.96 -1.47
C TRP A 119 -9.55 3.36 -0.24
N ASP A 120 -10.19 3.68 0.89
CA ASP A 120 -9.46 3.88 2.15
C ASP A 120 -8.71 2.62 2.58
N HIS A 121 -9.26 1.44 2.28
CA HIS A 121 -8.58 0.17 2.55
C HIS A 121 -7.42 -0.08 1.59
N MET A 122 -7.56 0.31 0.32
CA MET A 122 -6.45 0.28 -0.65
C MET A 122 -5.32 1.20 -0.23
N ASP A 123 -5.62 2.44 0.15
CA ASP A 123 -4.64 3.41 0.65
C ASP A 123 -3.92 2.87 1.89
N PHE A 124 -4.65 2.29 2.83
CA PHE A 124 -4.06 1.63 3.99
C PHE A 124 -3.06 0.54 3.60
N ILE A 125 -3.40 -0.32 2.63
CA ILE A 125 -2.52 -1.41 2.16
C ILE A 125 -1.27 -0.83 1.50
N ILE A 126 -1.42 0.19 0.65
CA ILE A 126 -0.30 0.87 -0.02
C ILE A 126 0.64 1.48 1.01
N ASP A 127 0.11 2.19 2.00
CA ASP A 127 0.90 2.80 3.07
C ASP A 127 1.59 1.74 3.94
N ALA A 128 0.90 0.66 4.27
CA ALA A 128 1.46 -0.45 5.03
C ALA A 128 2.62 -1.14 4.30
N ALA A 129 2.51 -1.32 2.98
CA ALA A 129 3.57 -1.83 2.12
C ALA A 129 4.75 -0.84 2.04
N ALA A 130 4.46 0.45 1.82
CA ALA A 130 5.47 1.50 1.71
C ALA A 130 6.32 1.59 2.99
N ARG A 131 5.72 1.53 4.18
CA ARG A 131 6.44 1.50 5.46
C ARG A 131 7.41 0.32 5.58
N ARG A 132 7.18 -0.74 4.81
CA ARG A 132 8.02 -1.95 4.76
C ARG A 132 9.03 -1.96 3.61
N GLY A 133 9.06 -0.91 2.80
CA GLY A 133 9.94 -0.81 1.63
C GLY A 133 9.44 -1.62 0.43
N ILE A 134 8.15 -1.93 0.38
CA ILE A 134 7.50 -2.72 -0.66
C ILE A 134 6.66 -1.80 -1.55
N TYR A 135 6.78 -1.93 -2.86
CA TYR A 135 5.86 -1.34 -3.84
C TYR A 135 4.60 -2.21 -3.98
N ILE A 136 3.46 -1.57 -4.10
CA ILE A 136 2.25 -2.24 -4.59
C ILE A 136 2.18 -2.07 -6.10
N GLY A 137 2.26 -3.20 -6.82
CA GLY A 137 2.04 -3.27 -8.27
C GLY A 137 0.56 -3.45 -8.56
N MET A 138 -0.18 -2.35 -8.77
CA MET A 138 -1.61 -2.41 -9.01
C MET A 138 -1.94 -2.89 -10.42
N VAL A 139 -2.71 -3.98 -10.50
CA VAL A 139 -3.36 -4.43 -11.73
C VAL A 139 -4.77 -3.85 -11.74
N CYS A 140 -5.00 -2.87 -12.61
CA CYS A 140 -6.22 -2.06 -12.59
C CYS A 140 -7.50 -2.89 -12.65
N ILE A 141 -7.57 -3.84 -13.58
CA ILE A 141 -8.75 -4.70 -13.77
C ILE A 141 -8.32 -6.03 -14.38
N TRP A 142 -9.07 -7.10 -14.08
CA TRP A 142 -8.81 -8.41 -14.67
C TRP A 142 -9.29 -8.48 -16.12
N GLY A 143 -8.44 -9.03 -16.99
CA GLY A 143 -8.72 -9.10 -18.43
C GLY A 143 -10.03 -9.82 -18.80
N GLY A 144 -10.52 -10.73 -17.97
CA GLY A 144 -11.83 -11.37 -18.15
C GLY A 144 -13.00 -10.40 -18.05
N LEU A 145 -12.88 -9.38 -17.20
CA LEU A 145 -13.92 -8.34 -17.05
C LEU A 145 -13.99 -7.46 -18.31
N VAL A 146 -12.83 -7.11 -18.87
CA VAL A 146 -12.73 -6.35 -20.13
C VAL A 146 -13.33 -7.17 -21.28
N LYS A 147 -12.94 -8.44 -21.41
CA LYS A 147 -13.43 -9.34 -22.47
C LYS A 147 -14.92 -9.63 -22.37
N SER A 148 -15.49 -9.64 -21.18
CA SER A 148 -16.91 -9.93 -20.94
C SER A 148 -17.86 -8.77 -21.29
N GLY A 149 -17.32 -7.59 -21.64
CA GLY A 149 -18.12 -6.39 -21.92
C GLY A 149 -18.82 -5.80 -20.68
N LYS A 150 -18.39 -6.19 -19.48
CA LYS A 150 -18.96 -5.66 -18.22
C LYS A 150 -18.59 -4.20 -17.95
N MET A 151 -17.71 -3.64 -18.77
CA MET A 151 -17.30 -2.24 -18.74
C MET A 151 -17.19 -1.76 -20.18
N ASN A 152 -17.93 -0.73 -20.53
CA ASN A 152 -17.82 -0.09 -21.84
C ASN A 152 -16.66 0.93 -21.89
N VAL A 153 -16.46 1.59 -23.03
CA VAL A 153 -15.31 2.51 -23.24
C VAL A 153 -15.39 3.74 -22.34
N GLU A 154 -16.61 4.30 -22.18
CA GLU A 154 -16.84 5.48 -21.32
C GLU A 154 -16.61 5.14 -19.85
N GLU A 155 -17.12 4.02 -19.39
CA GLU A 155 -16.90 3.49 -18.04
C GLU A 155 -15.43 3.18 -17.77
N ALA A 156 -14.72 2.61 -18.76
CA ALA A 156 -13.28 2.35 -18.64
C ALA A 156 -12.47 3.64 -18.56
N LYS A 157 -12.88 4.68 -19.30
CA LYS A 157 -12.26 6.02 -19.18
C LYS A 157 -12.51 6.63 -17.80
N ALA A 158 -13.76 6.60 -17.32
CA ALA A 158 -14.11 7.13 -16.00
C ALA A 158 -13.32 6.43 -14.88
N TYR A 159 -13.10 5.11 -15.01
CA TYR A 159 -12.28 4.34 -14.05
C TYR A 159 -10.79 4.67 -14.12
N GLY A 160 -10.27 5.05 -15.29
CA GLY A 160 -8.84 5.27 -15.54
C GLY A 160 -8.37 6.73 -15.41
N THR A 161 -9.28 7.66 -15.10
CA THR A 161 -8.96 9.10 -14.90
C THR A 161 -8.93 9.47 -13.43
#